data_713ff7672f894225aa6736b268c507f3
#
_entry.id   713ff7672f894225aa6736b268c507f3
#
_cell.length_a   1.000
_cell.length_b   1.000
_cell.length_c   1.000
_cell.angle_alpha   90.00
_cell.angle_beta   90.00
_cell.angle_gamma   90.00
#
_symmetry.space_group_name_H-M   'P 1'
#
loop_
_entity.id
_entity.type
_entity.pdbx_description
1 polymer ?
#
loop_
_entity_poly.entity_id
_entity_poly.type
_entity_poly.pdbx_seq_one_letter_code
_entity_poly.pdbx_strand_id
1 'polypeptide(L)'
;MQQQDSELARHCRQLAETAREAGGWLAGNAALVGGERAALQKDMRQAARFFSKCEQAAVRKMCVGVFGPSQSGKSYLISALASNAAGVLLADFCGAEHDFIKEINPEGGKESTGLVTRFTTTRPEGVSAAYPIRLR
;
A
#
# COMPACT_ATOMS: atom_id res chain seq x y z
N MET A 1 7.38 -17.05 -10.59
CA MET A 1 7.20 -15.75 -9.95
C MET A 1 6.14 -15.82 -8.84
N GLN A 2 4.88 -16.12 -9.10
CA GLN A 2 3.83 -16.20 -8.04
C GLN A 2 4.12 -17.21 -6.91
N GLN A 3 4.78 -18.33 -7.18
CA GLN A 3 5.09 -19.35 -6.18
C GLN A 3 6.21 -18.87 -5.23
N GLN A 4 7.24 -18.23 -5.76
CA GLN A 4 8.34 -17.64 -4.96
C GLN A 4 7.84 -16.49 -4.08
N ASP A 5 6.95 -15.66 -4.61
CA ASP A 5 6.36 -14.54 -3.86
C ASP A 5 5.50 -15.04 -2.69
N SER A 6 4.75 -16.13 -2.88
CA SER A 6 3.97 -16.75 -1.82
C SER A 6 4.82 -17.43 -0.75
N GLU A 7 5.95 -18.01 -1.15
CA GLU A 7 6.94 -18.60 -0.24
C GLU A 7 7.63 -17.54 0.61
N LEU A 8 8.05 -16.44 -0.02
CA LEU A 8 8.59 -15.28 0.67
C LEU A 8 7.60 -14.69 1.68
N ALA A 9 6.34 -14.51 1.28
CA ALA A 9 5.30 -14.02 2.17
C ALA A 9 5.12 -14.92 3.39
N ARG A 10 5.12 -16.25 3.20
CA ARG A 10 5.03 -17.23 4.29
C ARG A 10 6.19 -17.11 5.27
N HIS A 11 7.42 -17.02 4.77
CA HIS A 11 8.60 -16.85 5.62
C HIS A 11 8.57 -15.52 6.39
N CYS A 12 8.19 -14.43 5.74
CA CYS A 12 8.03 -13.14 6.41
C CYS A 12 6.98 -13.19 7.53
N ARG A 13 5.87 -13.89 7.31
CA ARG A 13 4.84 -14.11 8.35
C ARG A 13 5.42 -14.85 9.54
N GLN A 14 6.11 -15.97 9.31
CA GLN A 14 6.73 -16.76 10.37
C GLN A 14 7.73 -15.93 11.18
N LEU A 15 8.59 -15.16 10.52
CA LEU A 15 9.54 -14.27 11.21
C LEU A 15 8.83 -13.18 12.03
N ALA A 16 7.74 -12.63 11.53
CA ALA A 16 6.95 -11.66 12.27
C ALA A 16 6.29 -12.26 13.53
N GLU A 17 5.79 -13.50 13.43
CA GLU A 17 5.23 -14.26 14.56
C GLU A 17 6.30 -14.59 15.59
N THR A 18 7.43 -15.15 15.18
CA THR A 18 8.57 -15.43 16.05
C THR A 18 9.06 -14.19 16.79
N ALA A 19 9.13 -13.04 16.11
CA ALA A 19 9.51 -11.78 16.76
C ALA A 19 8.47 -11.33 17.81
N ARG A 20 7.18 -11.56 17.58
CA ARG A 20 6.13 -11.25 18.59
C ARG A 20 6.22 -12.18 19.79
N GLU A 21 6.43 -13.48 19.56
CA GLU A 21 6.60 -14.49 20.61
C GLU A 21 7.82 -14.17 21.47
N ALA A 22 8.97 -13.86 20.84
CA ALA A 22 10.18 -13.45 21.55
C ALA A 22 9.94 -12.17 22.39
N GLY A 23 9.22 -11.19 21.84
CA GLY A 23 8.82 -10.00 22.56
C GLY A 23 7.92 -10.30 23.78
N GLY A 24 7.01 -11.26 23.65
CA GLY A 24 6.17 -11.77 24.74
C GLY A 24 6.98 -12.50 25.81
N TRP A 25 7.93 -13.34 25.41
CA TRP A 25 8.84 -14.03 26.32
C TRP A 25 9.69 -13.04 27.13
N LEU A 26 10.26 -12.03 26.48
CA LEU A 26 11.01 -10.95 27.14
C LEU A 26 10.16 -10.20 28.17
N ALA A 27 8.86 -10.05 27.91
CA ALA A 27 7.96 -9.41 28.87
C ALA A 27 7.74 -10.27 30.11
N GLY A 28 7.56 -11.59 29.94
CA GLY A 28 7.32 -12.54 31.03
C GLY A 28 8.58 -12.88 31.88
N ASN A 29 9.79 -12.66 31.30
CA ASN A 29 11.05 -13.06 31.94
C ASN A 29 11.95 -11.86 32.27
N ALA A 30 11.34 -10.80 32.79
CA ALA A 30 12.02 -9.54 33.09
C ALA A 30 13.27 -9.69 33.99
N ALA A 31 13.21 -10.60 34.96
CA ALA A 31 14.31 -10.84 35.91
C ALA A 31 15.54 -11.48 35.25
N LEU A 32 15.35 -12.27 34.19
CA LEU A 32 16.45 -12.93 33.45
C LEU A 32 17.16 -11.98 32.49
N VAL A 33 16.43 -11.00 31.94
CA VAL A 33 16.93 -10.12 30.88
C VAL A 33 17.54 -8.82 31.42
N GLY A 34 17.16 -8.44 32.61
CA GLY A 34 17.72 -7.26 33.31
C GLY A 34 17.41 -5.94 32.59
N GLY A 35 18.37 -5.02 32.63
CA GLY A 35 18.22 -3.65 32.11
C GLY A 35 18.04 -3.54 30.58
N GLU A 36 18.45 -4.54 29.82
CA GLU A 36 18.36 -4.52 28.35
C GLU A 36 16.94 -4.87 27.81
N ARG A 37 16.04 -5.30 28.67
CA ARG A 37 14.68 -5.73 28.29
C ARG A 37 13.96 -4.73 27.40
N ALA A 38 14.01 -3.45 27.75
CA ALA A 38 13.29 -2.42 27.00
C ALA A 38 13.81 -2.25 25.57
N ALA A 39 15.14 -2.31 25.39
CA ALA A 39 15.79 -2.23 24.09
C ALA A 39 15.42 -3.45 23.25
N LEU A 40 15.60 -4.67 23.79
CA LEU A 40 15.27 -5.90 23.10
C LEU A 40 13.78 -6.00 22.71
N GLN A 41 12.87 -5.59 23.59
CA GLN A 41 11.45 -5.52 23.25
C GLN A 41 11.15 -4.53 22.13
N LYS A 42 11.84 -3.40 22.10
CA LYS A 42 11.71 -2.43 21.00
C LYS A 42 12.16 -3.05 19.68
N ASP A 43 13.30 -3.75 19.70
CA ASP A 43 13.86 -4.41 18.50
C ASP A 43 12.92 -5.51 17.99
N MET A 44 12.36 -6.34 18.89
CA MET A 44 11.37 -7.36 18.50
C MET A 44 10.11 -6.74 17.88
N ARG A 45 9.61 -5.63 18.45
CA ARG A 45 8.48 -4.91 17.84
C ARG A 45 8.80 -4.32 16.46
N GLN A 46 10.02 -3.80 16.29
CA GLN A 46 10.46 -3.27 14.99
C GLN A 46 10.60 -4.40 13.98
N ALA A 47 11.22 -5.52 14.35
CA ALA A 47 11.35 -6.70 13.51
C ALA A 47 9.96 -7.24 13.09
N ALA A 48 9.03 -7.40 14.01
CA ALA A 48 7.68 -7.86 13.71
C ALA A 48 6.95 -6.94 12.72
N ARG A 49 7.08 -5.62 12.88
CA ARG A 49 6.51 -4.64 11.95
C ARG A 49 7.17 -4.69 10.59
N PHE A 50 8.49 -4.81 10.55
CA PHE A 50 9.26 -4.92 9.30
C PHE A 50 8.83 -6.14 8.49
N PHE A 51 8.85 -7.32 9.10
CA PHE A 51 8.47 -8.55 8.43
C PHE A 51 6.99 -8.59 8.02
N SER A 52 6.09 -8.00 8.81
CA SER A 52 4.69 -7.84 8.39
C SER A 52 4.54 -6.93 7.15
N LYS A 53 5.37 -5.89 7.02
CA LYS A 53 5.40 -5.07 5.80
C LYS A 53 5.96 -5.83 4.61
N CYS A 54 7.01 -6.63 4.81
CA CYS A 54 7.59 -7.49 3.76
C CYS A 54 6.58 -8.55 3.28
N GLU A 55 5.85 -9.20 4.19
CA GLU A 55 4.75 -10.10 3.85
C GLU A 55 3.72 -9.42 2.95
N GLN A 56 3.25 -8.24 3.36
CA GLN A 56 2.28 -7.49 2.56
C GLN A 56 2.84 -7.07 1.20
N ALA A 57 4.13 -6.73 1.12
CA ALA A 57 4.77 -6.37 -0.13
C ALA A 57 4.90 -7.56 -1.08
N ALA A 58 5.26 -8.74 -0.55
CA ALA A 58 5.45 -9.96 -1.32
C ALA A 58 4.15 -10.45 -2.01
N VAL A 59 2.97 -10.23 -1.40
CA VAL A 59 1.68 -10.60 -2.01
C VAL A 59 1.08 -9.53 -2.91
N ARG A 60 1.68 -8.34 -2.98
CA ARG A 60 1.18 -7.28 -3.86
C ARG A 60 1.59 -7.55 -5.29
N LYS A 61 0.65 -7.34 -6.21
CA LYS A 61 0.96 -7.33 -7.64
C LYS A 61 1.97 -6.23 -7.95
N MET A 62 2.86 -6.49 -8.89
CA MET A 62 3.77 -5.48 -9.41
C MET A 62 2.99 -4.25 -9.85
N CYS A 63 3.55 -3.10 -9.53
CA CYS A 63 3.00 -1.81 -9.95
C CYS A 63 4.13 -0.92 -10.48
N VAL A 64 3.78 -0.05 -11.40
CA VAL A 64 4.67 1.02 -11.88
C VAL A 64 4.38 2.26 -11.05
N GLY A 65 5.40 2.81 -10.42
CA GLY A 65 5.33 4.07 -9.70
C GLY A 65 5.73 5.23 -10.60
N VAL A 66 4.88 6.26 -10.67
CA VAL A 66 5.19 7.50 -11.39
C VAL A 66 5.48 8.59 -10.36
N PHE A 67 6.70 9.07 -10.35
CA PHE A 67 7.20 10.09 -9.42
C PHE A 67 7.66 11.33 -10.19
N GLY A 68 7.60 12.46 -9.55
CA GLY A 68 8.08 13.72 -10.12
C GLY A 68 7.44 14.93 -9.42
N PRO A 69 7.96 16.14 -9.69
CA PRO A 69 7.42 17.36 -9.11
C PRO A 69 5.97 17.60 -9.53
N SER A 70 5.31 18.55 -8.88
CA SER A 70 3.98 18.98 -9.28
C SER A 70 3.99 19.46 -10.74
N GLN A 71 2.88 19.27 -11.43
CA GLN A 71 2.68 19.68 -12.84
C GLN A 71 3.66 19.06 -13.86
N SER A 72 4.38 18.00 -13.51
CA SER A 72 5.29 17.29 -14.43
C SER A 72 4.57 16.34 -15.42
N GLY A 73 3.26 16.42 -15.56
CA GLY A 73 2.49 15.59 -16.50
C GLY A 73 2.20 14.16 -16.01
N LYS A 74 2.42 13.85 -14.73
CA LYS A 74 2.17 12.48 -14.19
C LYS A 74 0.75 12.00 -14.43
N SER A 75 -0.24 12.82 -14.11
CA SER A 75 -1.65 12.47 -14.28
C SER A 75 -2.03 12.34 -15.74
N TYR A 76 -1.46 13.19 -16.61
CA TYR A 76 -1.63 13.10 -18.05
C TYR A 76 -1.06 11.78 -18.59
N LEU A 77 0.15 11.39 -18.17
CA LEU A 77 0.76 10.12 -18.58
C LEU A 77 -0.14 8.93 -18.17
N ILE A 78 -0.62 8.91 -16.94
CA ILE A 78 -1.51 7.84 -16.48
C ILE A 78 -2.83 7.85 -17.25
N SER A 79 -3.40 9.02 -17.51
CA SER A 79 -4.62 9.14 -18.31
C SER A 79 -4.41 8.61 -19.72
N ALA A 80 -3.30 8.95 -20.36
CA ALA A 80 -2.98 8.47 -21.70
C ALA A 80 -2.79 6.94 -21.76
N LEU A 81 -2.17 6.35 -20.73
CA LEU A 81 -1.93 4.90 -20.67
C LEU A 81 -3.20 4.09 -20.35
N ALA A 82 -4.14 4.66 -19.61
CA ALA A 82 -5.34 3.98 -19.12
C ALA A 82 -6.63 4.48 -19.77
N SER A 83 -6.53 5.34 -20.79
CA SER A 83 -7.68 5.91 -21.50
C SER A 83 -8.43 4.86 -22.31
N ASN A 84 -9.71 5.13 -22.52
CA ASN A 84 -10.56 4.39 -23.48
C ASN A 84 -10.21 4.75 -24.93
N ALA A 85 -10.95 4.17 -25.88
CA ALA A 85 -10.77 4.44 -27.33
C ALA A 85 -10.98 5.93 -27.72
N ALA A 86 -11.68 6.71 -26.90
CA ALA A 86 -11.88 8.15 -27.09
C ALA A 86 -10.74 8.99 -26.48
N GLY A 87 -9.71 8.38 -25.89
CA GLY A 87 -8.59 9.08 -25.27
C GLY A 87 -8.90 9.67 -23.88
N VAL A 88 -9.98 9.24 -23.23
CA VAL A 88 -10.41 9.74 -21.92
C VAL A 88 -10.31 8.65 -20.88
N LEU A 89 -9.73 8.96 -19.73
CA LEU A 89 -9.77 8.10 -18.54
C LEU A 89 -11.01 8.45 -17.72
N LEU A 90 -11.98 7.54 -17.73
CA LEU A 90 -13.21 7.68 -16.97
C LEU A 90 -13.10 6.94 -15.62
N ALA A 91 -13.64 7.54 -14.59
CA ALA A 91 -13.83 6.94 -13.28
C ALA A 91 -15.33 6.88 -12.95
N ASP A 92 -15.82 5.72 -12.54
CA ASP A 92 -17.20 5.55 -12.11
C ASP A 92 -17.33 5.77 -10.61
N PHE A 93 -18.14 6.75 -10.21
CA PHE A 93 -18.54 6.98 -8.84
C PHE A 93 -20.07 6.86 -8.73
N CYS A 94 -20.53 5.80 -8.09
CA CYS A 94 -21.95 5.55 -7.85
C CYS A 94 -22.84 5.51 -9.13
N GLY A 95 -22.27 5.04 -10.24
CA GLY A 95 -22.96 4.93 -11.53
C GLY A 95 -22.91 6.20 -12.37
N ALA A 96 -22.16 7.22 -11.96
CA ALA A 96 -21.85 8.40 -12.76
C ALA A 96 -20.40 8.34 -13.23
N GLU A 97 -20.16 8.47 -14.52
CA GLU A 97 -18.83 8.54 -15.12
C GLU A 97 -18.27 9.96 -15.05
N HIS A 98 -17.05 10.08 -14.57
CA HIS A 98 -16.33 11.34 -14.42
C HIS A 98 -14.99 11.30 -15.17
N ASP A 99 -14.67 12.37 -15.87
CA ASP A 99 -13.37 12.54 -16.53
C ASP A 99 -12.29 12.77 -15.46
N PHE A 100 -11.31 11.86 -15.42
CA PHE A 100 -10.26 11.91 -14.39
C PHE A 100 -9.46 13.21 -14.42
N ILE A 101 -9.09 13.69 -15.62
CA ILE A 101 -8.29 14.91 -15.76
C ILE A 101 -9.12 16.18 -15.52
N LYS A 102 -10.36 16.20 -15.98
CA LYS A 102 -11.17 17.42 -15.90
C LYS A 102 -11.87 17.60 -14.56
N GLU A 103 -12.33 16.50 -13.95
CA GLU A 103 -13.21 16.57 -12.79
C GLU A 103 -12.55 16.11 -11.49
N ILE A 104 -11.68 15.08 -11.57
CA ILE A 104 -11.08 14.48 -10.36
C ILE A 104 -9.73 15.12 -10.07
N ASN A 105 -8.91 15.34 -11.08
CA ASN A 105 -7.58 15.93 -10.94
C ASN A 105 -7.36 17.04 -11.99
N PRO A 106 -8.12 18.12 -11.93
CA PRO A 106 -8.08 19.17 -12.93
C PRO A 106 -6.73 19.90 -12.96
N GLU A 107 -6.34 20.33 -14.16
CA GLU A 107 -5.17 21.19 -14.36
C GLU A 107 -5.42 22.55 -13.74
N GLY A 108 -4.45 23.08 -13.02
CA GLY A 108 -4.49 24.47 -12.56
C GLY A 108 -4.39 24.67 -11.05
N GLY A 109 -3.18 24.71 -10.55
CA GLY A 109 -2.78 25.54 -9.42
C GLY A 109 -3.15 25.12 -8.00
N LYS A 110 -3.97 24.12 -7.79
CA LYS A 110 -4.19 23.55 -6.46
C LYS A 110 -3.72 22.09 -6.47
N GLU A 111 -2.65 21.83 -5.74
CA GLU A 111 -2.17 20.47 -5.55
C GLU A 111 -3.19 19.66 -4.77
N SER A 112 -3.79 18.67 -5.41
CA SER A 112 -4.62 17.65 -4.73
C SER A 112 -3.75 16.54 -4.09
N THR A 113 -2.50 16.84 -3.76
CA THR A 113 -1.42 15.88 -3.57
C THR A 113 -1.18 15.45 -2.12
N GLY A 114 -2.20 15.32 -1.31
CA GLY A 114 -2.09 14.61 -0.03
C GLY A 114 -2.13 13.09 -0.13
N LEU A 115 -2.52 12.53 -1.27
CA LEU A 115 -2.78 11.10 -1.43
C LEU A 115 -2.08 10.52 -2.66
N VAL A 116 -1.56 9.30 -2.51
CA VAL A 116 -1.05 8.50 -3.62
C VAL A 116 -2.23 7.79 -4.29
N THR A 117 -2.55 8.17 -5.52
CA THR A 117 -3.59 7.51 -6.31
C THR A 117 -3.04 6.23 -6.94
N ARG A 118 -3.72 5.12 -6.72
CA ARG A 118 -3.39 3.83 -7.33
C ARG A 118 -4.44 3.43 -8.35
N PHE A 119 -4.02 3.24 -9.57
CA PHE A 119 -4.84 2.65 -10.63
C PHE A 119 -4.66 1.13 -10.65
N THR A 120 -5.73 0.38 -10.83
CA THR A 120 -5.69 -1.08 -10.88
C THR A 120 -6.76 -1.62 -11.81
N THR A 121 -6.41 -2.66 -12.55
CA THR A 121 -7.35 -3.41 -13.40
C THR A 121 -8.17 -4.44 -12.60
N THR A 122 -7.88 -4.61 -11.32
CA THR A 122 -8.60 -5.54 -10.44
C THR A 122 -9.29 -4.73 -9.35
N ARG A 123 -10.60 -4.92 -9.19
CA ARG A 123 -11.38 -4.25 -8.15
C ARG A 123 -10.84 -4.63 -6.76
N PRO A 124 -10.47 -3.67 -5.91
CA PRO A 124 -10.04 -3.95 -4.54
C PRO A 124 -11.19 -4.55 -3.71
N GLU A 125 -10.85 -5.44 -2.77
CA GLU A 125 -11.82 -5.94 -1.81
C GLU A 125 -12.40 -4.80 -0.95
N GLY A 126 -13.68 -4.88 -0.63
CA GLY A 126 -14.40 -3.90 0.20
C GLY A 126 -14.80 -2.62 -0.56
N VAL A 127 -14.58 -2.56 -1.89
CA VAL A 127 -15.09 -1.48 -2.74
C VAL A 127 -16.42 -1.92 -3.35
N SER A 128 -17.44 -1.09 -3.22
CA SER A 128 -18.78 -1.29 -3.82
C SER A 128 -19.23 -0.04 -4.56
N ALA A 129 -20.37 -0.10 -5.23
CA ALA A 129 -20.96 1.10 -5.84
C ALA A 129 -21.28 2.21 -4.81
N ALA A 130 -21.68 1.82 -3.59
CA ALA A 130 -21.95 2.77 -2.50
C ALA A 130 -20.66 3.32 -1.85
N TYR A 131 -19.57 2.55 -1.89
CA TYR A 131 -18.26 2.93 -1.33
C TYR A 131 -17.16 2.70 -2.37
N PRO A 132 -17.04 3.57 -3.38
CA PRO A 132 -16.16 3.36 -4.54
C PRO A 132 -14.68 3.62 -4.25
N ILE A 133 -14.35 4.22 -3.11
CA ILE A 133 -12.97 4.58 -2.74
C ILE A 133 -12.52 3.75 -1.53
N ARG A 134 -11.30 3.23 -1.60
CA ARG A 134 -10.62 2.58 -0.46
C ARG A 134 -9.40 3.41 -0.06
N LEU A 135 -9.43 3.93 1.17
CA LEU A 135 -8.27 4.54 1.82
C LEU A 135 -7.44 3.46 2.55
N ARG A 136 -6.11 3.57 2.52
CA ARG A 136 -5.17 2.67 3.21
C ARG A 136 -4.09 3.48 3.92
#